data_37f3dad2f654cc3bf71544ab542d969a
#
_entry.id   37f3dad2f654cc3bf71544ab542d969a
#
_cell.length_a   1.000
_cell.length_b   1.000
_cell.length_c   1.000
_cell.angle_alpha   90.00
_cell.angle_beta   90.00
_cell.angle_gamma   90.00
#
_symmetry.space_group_name_H-M   'P 1'
#
loop_
_entity.id
_entity.type
_entity.pdbx_description
1 polymer ?
#
loop_
_entity_poly.entity_id
_entity_poly.type
_entity_poly.pdbx_seq_one_letter_code
_entity_poly.pdbx_strand_id
1 'polypeptide(L)'
;MKTSFRSRHMTVLVAVLVLAPVSQAQEGTWPVKLDDVPEEDAIGFCLYTTHDQVLKLTAQLYPLADGVDRAVTLQVRKGGECADVAATKVSEAPYGDPQADIKRWTAHFRVDDWDMTRDHAYRVVAAGGAATYEGVIRRDPVDKDVIGVAAFTGNSSKDRRLKPDIVANIKAQDPDLLFFSGDQSYDHKLHYQAWLLFGKQFGEVIKDRPTICIPDDHDIGQSNLWGENGVEEGHGQGGARGGYFWSPEYVNSVQNAQTWHLPDAFDPTPLKRGIGVYYTHLREGREGLAVIECCKIQTG
;
A
#
# COMPACT_ATOMS: atom_id res chain seq x y z
N MET A 1 -28.64 -35.40 -18.64
CA MET A 1 -27.60 -34.44 -18.97
C MET A 1 -26.62 -34.48 -17.82
N LYS A 2 -25.42 -35.09 -17.99
CA LYS A 2 -24.36 -35.13 -16.97
C LYS A 2 -23.42 -33.96 -17.27
N THR A 3 -23.47 -32.91 -16.49
CA THR A 3 -22.50 -31.82 -16.54
C THR A 3 -21.21 -32.29 -15.88
N SER A 4 -20.20 -32.54 -16.67
CA SER A 4 -18.83 -32.82 -16.21
C SER A 4 -18.21 -31.53 -15.72
N PHE A 5 -18.09 -31.36 -14.41
CA PHE A 5 -17.24 -30.35 -13.77
C PHE A 5 -15.79 -30.78 -14.00
N ARG A 6 -15.09 -30.15 -14.92
CA ARG A 6 -13.63 -30.28 -15.03
C ARG A 6 -13.03 -29.41 -13.94
N SER A 7 -12.59 -30.02 -12.85
CA SER A 7 -11.69 -29.40 -11.89
C SER A 7 -10.40 -28.98 -12.63
N ARG A 8 -10.20 -27.69 -12.82
CA ARG A 8 -8.90 -27.16 -13.25
C ARG A 8 -8.05 -27.03 -11.99
N HIS A 9 -6.94 -27.73 -11.96
CA HIS A 9 -5.97 -27.60 -10.88
C HIS A 9 -5.27 -26.25 -11.03
N MET A 10 -5.47 -25.39 -10.03
CA MET A 10 -4.72 -24.14 -9.86
C MET A 10 -3.29 -24.50 -9.47
N THR A 11 -2.32 -24.23 -10.33
CA THR A 11 -0.91 -24.33 -9.96
C THR A 11 -0.49 -22.97 -9.43
N VAL A 12 -0.53 -22.81 -8.12
CA VAL A 12 0.03 -21.63 -7.45
C VAL A 12 1.54 -21.85 -7.34
N LEU A 13 2.32 -21.12 -8.12
CA LEU A 13 3.77 -21.09 -7.97
C LEU A 13 4.10 -20.08 -6.86
N VAL A 14 4.17 -20.55 -5.62
CA VAL A 14 4.64 -19.74 -4.49
C VAL A 14 6.16 -19.77 -4.49
N ALA A 15 6.79 -18.70 -4.96
CA ALA A 15 8.22 -18.51 -4.76
C ALA A 15 8.46 -17.98 -3.33
N VAL A 16 8.73 -18.88 -2.39
CA VAL A 16 9.14 -18.48 -1.03
C VAL A 16 10.59 -18.02 -1.10
N LEU A 17 10.80 -16.72 -1.00
CA LEU A 17 12.15 -16.17 -0.82
C LEU A 17 12.57 -16.38 0.64
N VAL A 18 13.35 -17.42 0.92
CA VAL A 18 13.97 -17.61 2.24
C VAL A 18 15.06 -16.56 2.39
N LEU A 19 14.82 -15.54 3.21
CA LEU A 19 15.82 -14.55 3.57
C LEU A 19 16.86 -15.22 4.48
N ALA A 20 18.14 -15.20 4.04
CA ALA A 20 19.27 -15.64 4.86
C ALA A 20 19.35 -14.80 6.16
N PRO A 21 19.92 -15.34 7.26
CA PRO A 21 20.04 -14.61 8.50
C PRO A 21 20.85 -13.32 8.30
N VAL A 22 20.20 -12.19 8.56
CA VAL A 22 20.80 -10.86 8.45
C VAL A 22 21.82 -10.69 9.58
N SER A 23 23.08 -10.44 9.23
CA SER A 23 24.08 -9.93 10.15
C SER A 23 23.55 -8.66 10.82
N GLN A 24 23.84 -8.44 12.11
CA GLN A 24 23.38 -7.29 12.88
C GLN A 24 23.50 -5.99 12.07
N ALA A 25 22.36 -5.45 11.65
CA ALA A 25 22.30 -4.18 10.93
C ALA A 25 22.71 -3.08 11.92
N GLN A 26 23.74 -2.30 11.58
CA GLN A 26 23.98 -1.02 12.24
C GLN A 26 22.69 -0.19 12.14
N GLU A 27 22.25 0.41 13.24
CA GLU A 27 21.19 1.43 13.22
C GLU A 27 21.65 2.58 12.30
N GLY A 28 21.32 2.46 11.03
CA GLY A 28 21.64 3.45 10.02
C GLY A 28 20.76 4.69 10.21
N THR A 29 21.29 5.84 9.84
CA THR A 29 20.51 7.07 9.70
C THR A 29 19.30 6.82 8.79
N TRP A 30 18.16 7.39 9.11
CA TRP A 30 16.96 7.31 8.26
C TRP A 30 17.28 7.78 6.83
N PRO A 31 17.12 6.94 5.80
CA PRO A 31 17.36 7.34 4.42
C PRO A 31 16.24 8.24 3.86
N VAL A 32 15.15 8.38 4.61
CA VAL A 32 14.03 9.26 4.32
C VAL A 32 14.08 10.44 5.30
N LYS A 33 14.23 11.63 4.76
CA LYS A 33 14.08 12.89 5.49
C LYS A 33 12.70 13.44 5.21
N LEU A 34 12.09 14.08 6.20
CA LEU A 34 10.77 14.70 6.07
C LEU A 34 10.88 16.22 5.89
N ASP A 35 12.01 16.78 6.30
CA ASP A 35 12.29 18.22 6.20
C ASP A 35 13.11 18.52 4.93
N ASP A 36 12.90 19.70 4.37
CA ASP A 36 13.65 20.23 3.24
C ASP A 36 13.60 19.33 1.98
N VAL A 37 12.47 18.68 1.75
CA VAL A 37 12.24 17.91 0.51
C VAL A 37 11.99 18.90 -0.63
N PRO A 38 12.77 18.86 -1.73
CA PRO A 38 12.50 19.69 -2.90
C PRO A 38 11.09 19.43 -3.45
N GLU A 39 10.45 20.49 -3.99
CA GLU A 39 9.08 20.35 -4.52
C GLU A 39 8.98 19.32 -5.65
N GLU A 40 10.02 19.17 -6.46
CA GLU A 40 10.11 18.17 -7.52
C GLU A 40 10.11 16.73 -7.01
N ASP A 41 10.54 16.50 -5.77
CA ASP A 41 10.58 15.20 -5.10
C ASP A 41 9.37 14.97 -4.16
N ALA A 42 8.37 15.87 -4.18
CA ALA A 42 7.25 15.86 -3.25
C ALA A 42 6.42 14.55 -3.31
N ILE A 43 6.39 13.84 -4.43
CA ILE A 43 5.67 12.56 -4.55
C ILE A 43 6.63 11.41 -4.21
N GLY A 44 6.41 10.75 -3.07
CA GLY A 44 7.24 9.64 -2.63
C GLY A 44 7.03 8.38 -3.48
N PHE A 45 5.78 7.98 -3.68
CA PHE A 45 5.41 6.83 -4.52
C PHE A 45 3.89 6.77 -4.76
N CYS A 46 3.48 5.90 -5.69
CA CYS A 46 2.08 5.62 -5.95
C CYS A 46 1.79 4.12 -5.87
N LEU A 47 0.60 3.78 -5.38
CA LEU A 47 0.01 2.43 -5.37
C LEU A 47 -1.29 2.45 -6.14
N TYR A 48 -1.61 1.37 -6.86
CA TYR A 48 -2.89 1.26 -7.54
C TYR A 48 -3.41 -0.18 -7.56
N THR A 49 -4.71 -0.32 -7.73
CA THR A 49 -5.38 -1.53 -8.23
C THR A 49 -6.46 -1.16 -9.23
N THR A 50 -6.79 -2.11 -10.10
CA THR A 50 -7.96 -2.04 -10.97
C THR A 50 -8.88 -3.21 -10.66
N HIS A 51 -10.18 -2.95 -10.53
CA HIS A 51 -11.17 -3.96 -10.22
C HIS A 51 -12.54 -3.52 -10.74
N ASP A 52 -13.23 -4.40 -11.47
CA ASP A 52 -14.57 -4.15 -12.00
C ASP A 52 -14.72 -2.78 -12.69
N GLN A 53 -13.77 -2.46 -13.57
CA GLN A 53 -13.69 -1.19 -14.30
C GLN A 53 -13.51 0.06 -13.41
N VAL A 54 -13.00 -0.12 -12.21
CA VAL A 54 -12.62 0.98 -11.33
C VAL A 54 -11.12 0.96 -11.12
N LEU A 55 -10.46 2.08 -11.41
CA LEU A 55 -9.09 2.34 -10.98
C LEU A 55 -9.13 3.07 -9.65
N LYS A 56 -8.40 2.55 -8.67
CA LYS A 56 -8.07 3.30 -7.45
C LYS A 56 -6.56 3.46 -7.35
N LEU A 57 -6.11 4.68 -7.15
CA LEU A 57 -4.70 5.02 -7.01
C LEU A 57 -4.50 5.94 -5.81
N THR A 58 -3.51 5.64 -5.00
CA THR A 58 -3.03 6.51 -3.92
C THR A 58 -1.64 7.01 -4.24
N ALA A 59 -1.45 8.30 -4.23
CA ALA A 59 -0.13 8.93 -4.19
C ALA A 59 0.21 9.29 -2.74
N GLN A 60 1.33 8.79 -2.24
CA GLN A 60 1.92 9.18 -0.97
C GLN A 60 2.92 10.29 -1.22
N LEU A 61 2.72 11.42 -0.57
CA LEU A 61 3.59 12.57 -0.69
C LEU A 61 4.49 12.72 0.54
N TYR A 62 5.56 13.45 0.38
CA TYR A 62 6.29 14.08 1.49
C TYR A 62 5.53 15.29 2.04
N PRO A 63 5.84 15.77 3.25
CA PRO A 63 5.27 17.01 3.76
C PRO A 63 5.54 18.18 2.77
N LEU A 64 4.48 18.91 2.46
CA LEU A 64 4.57 20.09 1.61
C LEU A 64 4.68 21.35 2.47
N ALA A 65 5.56 22.26 2.08
CA ALA A 65 5.70 23.55 2.74
C ALA A 65 4.42 24.39 2.66
N ASP A 66 4.28 25.36 3.55
CA ASP A 66 3.19 26.32 3.51
C ASP A 66 3.20 27.10 2.19
N GLY A 67 2.04 27.32 1.61
CA GLY A 67 1.88 28.05 0.35
C GLY A 67 2.07 27.20 -0.92
N VAL A 68 2.62 26.00 -0.84
CA VAL A 68 2.68 25.08 -1.99
C VAL A 68 1.27 24.62 -2.35
N ASP A 69 0.95 24.52 -3.64
CA ASP A 69 -0.36 24.08 -4.12
C ASP A 69 -0.63 22.61 -3.70
N ARG A 70 -1.84 22.40 -3.15
CA ARG A 70 -2.32 21.09 -2.71
C ARG A 70 -3.10 20.32 -3.78
N ALA A 71 -3.30 20.91 -4.96
CA ALA A 71 -3.95 20.23 -6.08
C ALA A 71 -3.03 19.09 -6.59
N VAL A 72 -3.63 17.94 -6.86
CA VAL A 72 -2.94 16.78 -7.45
C VAL A 72 -3.78 16.24 -8.59
N THR A 73 -3.16 16.01 -9.74
CA THR A 73 -3.81 15.57 -10.96
C THR A 73 -3.25 14.23 -11.41
N LEU A 74 -4.13 13.28 -11.71
CA LEU A 74 -3.80 12.03 -12.41
C LEU A 74 -4.00 12.26 -13.90
N GLN A 75 -2.97 11.98 -14.68
CA GLN A 75 -2.97 12.08 -16.13
C GLN A 75 -2.63 10.76 -16.77
N VAL A 76 -3.14 10.55 -17.97
CA VAL A 76 -2.87 9.37 -18.79
C VAL A 76 -2.36 9.80 -20.16
N ARG A 77 -1.34 9.12 -20.66
CA ARG A 77 -0.80 9.37 -22.00
C ARG A 77 -1.72 8.82 -23.07
N LYS A 78 -2.19 9.69 -23.98
CA LYS A 78 -3.01 9.35 -25.15
C LYS A 78 -2.39 9.96 -26.41
N GLY A 79 -1.98 9.12 -27.36
CA GLY A 79 -1.45 9.62 -28.63
C GLY A 79 -0.18 10.49 -28.53
N GLY A 80 0.62 10.35 -27.45
CA GLY A 80 1.82 11.16 -27.19
C GLY A 80 1.60 12.33 -26.25
N GLU A 81 0.37 12.76 -26.01
CA GLU A 81 0.01 13.83 -25.07
C GLU A 81 -0.52 13.25 -23.76
N CYS A 82 -0.42 14.04 -22.68
CA CYS A 82 -1.00 13.71 -21.38
C CYS A 82 -2.36 14.39 -21.23
N ALA A 83 -3.38 13.62 -20.88
CA ALA A 83 -4.72 14.12 -20.60
C ALA A 83 -5.08 13.89 -19.13
N ASP A 84 -5.69 14.88 -18.50
CA ASP A 84 -6.22 14.78 -17.15
C ASP A 84 -7.39 13.77 -17.12
N VAL A 85 -7.34 12.83 -16.18
CA VAL A 85 -8.41 11.85 -15.97
C VAL A 85 -9.07 11.97 -14.61
N ALA A 86 -8.35 12.48 -13.61
CA ALA A 86 -8.89 12.79 -12.29
C ALA A 86 -8.07 13.88 -11.59
N ALA A 87 -8.72 14.64 -10.72
CA ALA A 87 -8.06 15.61 -9.86
C ALA A 87 -8.56 15.49 -8.43
N THR A 88 -7.65 15.75 -7.48
CA THR A 88 -7.94 15.71 -6.04
C THR A 88 -7.06 16.74 -5.31
N LYS A 89 -7.11 16.74 -3.99
CA LYS A 89 -6.21 17.52 -3.15
C LYS A 89 -5.48 16.62 -2.17
N VAL A 90 -4.29 17.02 -1.78
CA VAL A 90 -3.53 16.36 -0.71
C VAL A 90 -4.35 16.42 0.58
N SER A 91 -4.51 15.28 1.24
CA SER A 91 -5.11 15.19 2.56
C SER A 91 -4.13 15.69 3.63
N GLU A 92 -4.53 16.73 4.33
CA GLU A 92 -3.82 17.27 5.49
C GLU A 92 -4.45 16.85 6.81
N ALA A 93 -5.29 15.82 6.83
CA ALA A 93 -5.83 15.24 8.05
C ALA A 93 -4.69 14.74 8.95
N PRO A 94 -4.81 14.85 10.27
CA PRO A 94 -3.82 14.32 11.20
C PRO A 94 -3.55 12.84 10.96
N TYR A 95 -2.30 12.43 11.08
CA TYR A 95 -1.94 10.99 11.04
C TYR A 95 -2.25 10.30 12.37
N GLY A 96 -2.24 11.06 13.46
CA GLY A 96 -2.39 10.53 14.80
C GLY A 96 -1.12 9.84 15.34
N ASP A 97 0.03 10.11 14.70
CA ASP A 97 1.31 9.57 15.14
C ASP A 97 1.63 10.05 16.56
N PRO A 98 2.00 9.13 17.49
CA PRO A 98 2.23 9.46 18.88
C PRO A 98 3.51 10.28 19.13
N GLN A 99 4.39 10.40 18.16
CA GLN A 99 5.67 11.10 18.30
C GLN A 99 5.81 12.36 17.42
N ALA A 100 4.93 12.54 16.46
CA ALA A 100 5.03 13.65 15.52
C ALA A 100 3.64 14.21 15.16
N ASP A 101 3.52 15.52 15.17
CA ASP A 101 2.37 16.20 14.57
C ASP A 101 2.51 16.16 13.05
N ILE A 102 2.19 15.00 12.48
CA ILE A 102 2.29 14.77 11.05
C ILE A 102 0.91 14.57 10.43
N LYS A 103 0.76 15.07 9.22
CA LYS A 103 -0.44 14.90 8.41
C LYS A 103 -0.30 13.68 7.50
N ARG A 104 -1.40 13.22 6.92
CA ARG A 104 -1.42 12.04 6.04
C ARG A 104 -0.65 12.23 4.74
N TRP A 105 -0.68 13.43 4.18
CA TRP A 105 0.01 13.77 2.94
C TRP A 105 -0.26 12.76 1.80
N THR A 106 -1.53 12.34 1.67
CA THR A 106 -1.97 11.41 0.62
C THR A 106 -2.90 12.10 -0.36
N ALA A 107 -2.83 11.71 -1.62
CA ALA A 107 -3.79 12.06 -2.64
C ALA A 107 -4.43 10.79 -3.20
N HIS A 108 -5.76 10.73 -3.21
CA HIS A 108 -6.54 9.56 -3.57
C HIS A 108 -7.31 9.82 -4.84
N PHE A 109 -7.22 8.89 -5.79
CA PHE A 109 -7.91 8.94 -7.06
C PHE A 109 -8.79 7.71 -7.23
N ARG A 110 -10.06 7.95 -7.58
CA ARG A 110 -10.99 6.95 -8.05
C ARG A 110 -11.42 7.33 -9.46
N VAL A 111 -11.28 6.43 -10.41
CA VAL A 111 -11.74 6.61 -11.77
C VAL A 111 -12.63 5.44 -12.12
N ASP A 112 -13.92 5.72 -12.26
CA ASP A 112 -14.91 4.74 -12.70
C ASP A 112 -14.85 4.61 -14.24
N ASP A 113 -15.42 3.54 -14.80
CA ASP A 113 -15.39 3.19 -16.21
C ASP A 113 -13.96 3.10 -16.81
N TRP A 114 -13.01 2.64 -15.99
CA TRP A 114 -11.62 2.47 -16.38
C TRP A 114 -11.46 1.38 -17.47
N ASP A 115 -10.76 1.72 -18.56
CA ASP A 115 -10.44 0.76 -19.62
C ASP A 115 -9.35 -0.22 -19.17
N MET A 116 -9.75 -1.40 -18.72
CA MET A 116 -8.85 -2.47 -18.28
C MET A 116 -8.31 -3.34 -19.42
N THR A 117 -8.61 -3.02 -20.71
CA THR A 117 -8.26 -3.86 -21.85
C THR A 117 -6.83 -3.64 -22.37
N ARG A 118 -6.16 -2.59 -21.92
CA ARG A 118 -4.80 -2.21 -22.35
C ARG A 118 -4.03 -1.54 -21.23
N ASP A 119 -2.71 -1.48 -21.37
CA ASP A 119 -1.83 -0.72 -20.51
C ASP A 119 -2.00 0.78 -20.72
N HIS A 120 -1.90 1.54 -19.62
CA HIS A 120 -1.95 3.01 -19.63
C HIS A 120 -0.71 3.57 -18.95
N ALA A 121 0.15 4.26 -19.70
CA ALA A 121 1.18 5.08 -19.09
C ALA A 121 0.51 6.24 -18.38
N TYR A 122 0.78 6.40 -17.09
CA TYR A 122 0.22 7.47 -16.26
C TYR A 122 1.31 8.36 -15.66
N ARG A 123 0.89 9.55 -15.26
CA ARG A 123 1.65 10.37 -14.33
C ARG A 123 0.75 11.05 -13.31
N VAL A 124 1.26 11.22 -12.11
CA VAL A 124 0.66 12.06 -11.08
C VAL A 124 1.46 13.35 -11.04
N VAL A 125 0.75 14.48 -11.01
CA VAL A 125 1.34 15.83 -10.98
C VAL A 125 0.89 16.52 -9.70
N ALA A 126 1.82 17.10 -8.95
CA ALA A 126 1.56 17.78 -7.68
C ALA A 126 2.44 19.05 -7.52
N ALA A 127 2.29 19.75 -6.41
CA ALA A 127 3.06 20.95 -6.06
C ALA A 127 3.07 22.00 -7.20
N GLY A 128 1.86 22.34 -7.70
CA GLY A 128 1.73 23.32 -8.79
C GLY A 128 2.37 22.90 -10.12
N GLY A 129 2.67 21.63 -10.30
CA GLY A 129 3.36 21.09 -11.47
C GLY A 129 4.85 20.83 -11.29
N ALA A 130 5.42 21.17 -10.13
CA ALA A 130 6.84 20.94 -9.85
C ALA A 130 7.15 19.44 -9.70
N ALA A 131 6.28 18.66 -9.04
CA ALA A 131 6.46 17.23 -8.83
C ALA A 131 5.72 16.41 -9.88
N THR A 132 6.39 15.38 -10.40
CA THR A 132 5.76 14.35 -11.25
C THR A 132 6.23 12.96 -10.87
N TYR A 133 5.30 11.99 -10.90
CA TYR A 133 5.59 10.57 -10.68
C TYR A 133 4.94 9.75 -11.78
N GLU A 134 5.72 8.93 -12.45
CA GLU A 134 5.28 8.20 -13.65
C GLU A 134 5.33 6.68 -13.46
N GLY A 135 4.41 5.97 -14.13
CA GLY A 135 4.35 4.52 -14.14
C GLY A 135 3.38 4.00 -15.19
N VAL A 136 3.05 2.72 -15.09
CA VAL A 136 2.12 2.04 -15.99
C VAL A 136 1.02 1.36 -15.17
N ILE A 137 -0.24 1.71 -15.47
CA ILE A 137 -1.38 0.92 -15.02
C ILE A 137 -1.57 -0.20 -16.03
N ARG A 138 -1.35 -1.43 -15.60
CA ARG A 138 -1.43 -2.60 -16.46
C ARG A 138 -2.88 -2.95 -16.81
N ARG A 139 -3.04 -3.55 -17.97
CA ARG A 139 -4.31 -4.17 -18.38
C ARG A 139 -4.61 -5.38 -17.50
N ASP A 140 -5.88 -5.71 -17.36
CA ASP A 140 -6.31 -6.96 -16.74
C ASP A 140 -5.83 -8.16 -17.59
N PRO A 141 -5.07 -9.11 -17.02
CA PRO A 141 -4.49 -10.24 -17.75
C PRO A 141 -5.49 -11.38 -18.01
N VAL A 142 -6.70 -11.08 -18.48
CA VAL A 142 -7.80 -12.05 -18.72
C VAL A 142 -7.46 -13.15 -19.74
N ASP A 143 -6.45 -12.93 -20.57
CA ASP A 143 -5.97 -13.86 -21.59
C ASP A 143 -4.88 -14.82 -21.07
N LYS A 144 -4.37 -14.60 -19.87
CA LYS A 144 -3.39 -15.50 -19.23
C LYS A 144 -4.08 -16.72 -18.60
N ASP A 145 -3.47 -17.88 -18.76
CA ASP A 145 -3.89 -19.11 -18.09
C ASP A 145 -3.32 -19.23 -16.65
N VAL A 146 -2.26 -18.47 -16.35
CA VAL A 146 -1.59 -18.44 -15.05
C VAL A 146 -1.32 -16.99 -14.69
N ILE A 147 -1.75 -16.60 -13.50
CA ILE A 147 -1.47 -15.30 -12.91
C ILE A 147 -0.26 -15.42 -11.98
N GLY A 148 0.78 -14.65 -12.26
CA GLY A 148 1.98 -14.56 -11.44
C GLY A 148 1.79 -13.59 -10.27
N VAL A 149 1.95 -14.07 -9.04
CA VAL A 149 1.89 -13.23 -7.83
C VAL A 149 3.22 -13.27 -7.11
N ALA A 150 3.84 -12.12 -6.89
CA ALA A 150 4.99 -12.00 -5.99
C ALA A 150 4.49 -11.58 -4.60
N ALA A 151 4.61 -12.48 -3.63
CA ALA A 151 4.14 -12.28 -2.26
C ALA A 151 5.31 -12.04 -1.30
N PHE A 152 5.15 -11.07 -0.41
CA PHE A 152 6.14 -10.64 0.57
C PHE A 152 5.50 -10.52 1.95
N THR A 153 6.29 -10.80 2.98
CA THR A 153 5.93 -10.60 4.37
C THR A 153 7.16 -10.16 5.17
N GLY A 154 6.97 -9.31 6.16
CA GLY A 154 8.03 -8.97 7.11
C GLY A 154 9.18 -8.15 6.52
N ASN A 155 8.92 -6.98 5.92
CA ASN A 155 9.96 -6.06 5.48
C ASN A 155 10.53 -5.29 6.68
N SER A 156 11.56 -5.84 7.31
CA SER A 156 12.15 -5.23 8.51
C SER A 156 12.67 -3.82 8.25
N SER A 157 12.11 -2.83 8.95
CA SER A 157 12.59 -1.44 8.95
C SER A 157 13.96 -1.29 9.65
N LYS A 158 14.41 -2.28 10.41
CA LYS A 158 15.79 -2.30 10.94
C LYS A 158 16.82 -2.36 9.84
N ASP A 159 16.50 -2.99 8.71
CA ASP A 159 17.29 -2.91 7.47
C ASP A 159 16.74 -1.80 6.57
N ARG A 160 17.15 -0.57 6.85
CA ARG A 160 16.71 0.64 6.13
C ARG A 160 17.38 0.83 4.76
N ARG A 161 18.16 -0.14 4.29
CA ARG A 161 18.81 -0.06 2.98
C ARG A 161 17.79 -0.23 1.85
N LEU A 162 18.13 0.32 0.69
CA LEU A 162 17.42 -0.01 -0.54
C LEU A 162 17.56 -1.50 -0.84
N LYS A 163 16.62 -2.04 -1.62
CA LYS A 163 16.51 -3.47 -1.94
C LYS A 163 16.73 -3.73 -3.45
N PRO A 164 17.87 -3.27 -4.05
CA PRO A 164 18.03 -3.32 -5.51
C PRO A 164 17.97 -4.73 -6.08
N ASP A 165 18.49 -5.74 -5.36
CA ASP A 165 18.48 -7.12 -5.82
C ASP A 165 17.06 -7.72 -5.83
N ILE A 166 16.26 -7.40 -4.80
CA ILE A 166 14.86 -7.83 -4.73
C ILE A 166 14.07 -7.17 -5.86
N VAL A 167 14.24 -5.86 -6.05
CA VAL A 167 13.60 -5.10 -7.13
C VAL A 167 13.98 -5.66 -8.51
N ALA A 168 15.27 -5.95 -8.72
CA ALA A 168 15.74 -6.53 -9.98
C ALA A 168 15.12 -7.92 -10.24
N ASN A 169 15.03 -8.76 -9.21
CA ASN A 169 14.40 -10.08 -9.31
C ASN A 169 12.90 -9.99 -9.60
N ILE A 170 12.17 -9.06 -8.96
CA ILE A 170 10.76 -8.83 -9.27
C ILE A 170 10.59 -8.40 -10.72
N LYS A 171 11.42 -7.45 -11.20
CA LYS A 171 11.39 -7.00 -12.59
C LYS A 171 11.66 -8.13 -13.56
N ALA A 172 12.61 -9.01 -13.24
CA ALA A 172 12.98 -10.16 -14.09
C ALA A 172 11.90 -11.24 -14.15
N GLN A 173 11.17 -11.47 -13.05
CA GLN A 173 10.08 -12.44 -12.98
C GLN A 173 8.77 -11.89 -13.56
N ASP A 174 8.65 -10.56 -13.63
CA ASP A 174 7.50 -9.84 -14.18
C ASP A 174 6.13 -10.35 -13.69
N PRO A 175 5.86 -10.39 -12.37
CA PRO A 175 4.59 -10.83 -11.84
C PRO A 175 3.45 -9.90 -12.28
N ASP A 176 2.24 -10.46 -12.35
CA ASP A 176 1.04 -9.68 -12.65
C ASP A 176 0.59 -8.84 -11.46
N LEU A 177 0.77 -9.36 -10.25
CA LEU A 177 0.33 -8.75 -9.00
C LEU A 177 1.43 -8.81 -7.95
N LEU A 178 1.56 -7.75 -7.16
CA LEU A 178 2.37 -7.73 -5.95
C LEU A 178 1.46 -7.83 -4.71
N PHE A 179 1.87 -8.65 -3.73
CA PHE A 179 1.15 -8.83 -2.48
C PHE A 179 2.09 -8.66 -1.28
N PHE A 180 1.86 -7.64 -0.49
CA PHE A 180 2.55 -7.37 0.77
C PHE A 180 1.58 -7.65 1.91
N SER A 181 1.81 -8.74 2.63
CA SER A 181 0.86 -9.31 3.58
C SER A 181 0.96 -8.75 5.00
N GLY A 182 1.62 -7.62 5.15
CA GLY A 182 1.82 -6.98 6.44
C GLY A 182 3.29 -6.90 6.86
N ASP A 183 3.51 -6.21 7.96
CA ASP A 183 4.84 -5.91 8.48
C ASP A 183 5.73 -5.16 7.48
N GLN A 184 5.16 -4.20 6.78
CA GLN A 184 5.90 -3.28 5.91
C GLN A 184 6.79 -2.35 6.74
N SER A 185 6.45 -2.19 8.03
CA SER A 185 7.21 -1.40 9.01
C SER A 185 7.28 -2.07 10.36
N TYR A 186 8.46 -2.02 10.98
CA TYR A 186 8.71 -2.38 12.40
C TYR A 186 9.03 -1.16 13.25
N ASP A 187 8.88 0.04 12.72
CA ASP A 187 9.06 1.30 13.43
C ASP A 187 7.73 1.77 14.04
N HIS A 188 7.40 1.20 15.18
CA HIS A 188 6.09 1.28 15.85
C HIS A 188 5.56 2.70 16.13
N LYS A 189 6.37 3.72 15.97
CA LYS A 189 6.01 5.11 16.29
C LYS A 189 6.22 6.06 15.13
N LEU A 190 6.73 5.58 14.01
CA LEU A 190 7.15 6.37 12.87
C LEU A 190 6.63 5.77 11.56
N HIS A 191 5.39 5.25 11.60
CA HIS A 191 4.83 4.54 10.44
C HIS A 191 4.84 5.40 9.17
N TYR A 192 4.51 6.67 9.26
CA TYR A 192 4.51 7.54 8.08
C TYR A 192 5.90 7.59 7.40
N GLN A 193 6.97 7.78 8.18
CA GLN A 193 8.33 7.81 7.63
C GLN A 193 8.78 6.44 7.12
N ALA A 194 8.40 5.37 7.83
CA ALA A 194 8.66 4.00 7.40
C ALA A 194 7.89 3.62 6.13
N TRP A 195 6.68 4.14 5.95
CA TRP A 195 5.87 3.96 4.75
C TRP A 195 6.49 4.67 3.54
N LEU A 196 7.04 5.88 3.71
CA LEU A 196 7.84 6.52 2.67
C LEU A 196 9.12 5.73 2.33
N LEU A 197 9.75 5.12 3.34
CA LEU A 197 10.90 4.23 3.12
C LEU A 197 10.51 2.99 2.32
N PHE A 198 9.38 2.36 2.63
CA PHE A 198 8.83 1.26 1.84
C PHE A 198 8.66 1.66 0.36
N GLY A 199 8.06 2.83 0.11
CA GLY A 199 7.95 3.38 -1.23
C GLY A 199 9.30 3.58 -1.92
N LYS A 200 10.31 4.07 -1.18
CA LYS A 200 11.67 4.23 -1.72
C LYS A 200 12.34 2.89 -2.02
N GLN A 201 12.02 1.83 -1.25
CA GLN A 201 12.57 0.50 -1.46
C GLN A 201 11.94 -0.23 -2.64
N PHE A 202 10.62 -0.09 -2.82
CA PHE A 202 9.84 -0.87 -3.80
C PHE A 202 9.17 -0.04 -4.89
N GLY A 203 9.26 1.30 -4.86
CA GLY A 203 8.60 2.20 -5.80
C GLY A 203 8.81 1.84 -7.26
N GLU A 204 10.02 1.39 -7.61
CA GLU A 204 10.38 0.98 -8.96
C GLU A 204 9.65 -0.27 -9.49
N VAL A 205 8.92 -0.98 -8.66
CA VAL A 205 8.10 -2.12 -9.08
C VAL A 205 6.62 -1.90 -8.81
N ILE A 206 6.26 -1.22 -7.72
CA ILE A 206 4.85 -0.95 -7.38
C ILE A 206 4.21 0.08 -8.31
N LYS A 207 4.98 0.99 -8.90
CA LYS A 207 4.46 1.99 -9.87
C LYS A 207 3.90 1.37 -11.15
N ASP A 208 4.35 0.16 -11.49
CA ASP A 208 4.04 -0.50 -12.76
C ASP A 208 3.20 -1.78 -12.59
N ARG A 209 2.75 -2.09 -11.36
CA ARG A 209 1.99 -3.32 -11.08
C ARG A 209 0.89 -3.08 -10.07
N PRO A 210 -0.30 -3.68 -10.26
CA PRO A 210 -1.30 -3.69 -9.21
C PRO A 210 -0.67 -4.27 -7.95
N THR A 211 -0.91 -3.62 -6.82
CA THR A 211 -0.24 -3.96 -5.56
C THR A 211 -1.27 -4.05 -4.45
N ILE A 212 -1.28 -5.16 -3.74
CA ILE A 212 -2.03 -5.32 -2.49
C ILE A 212 -1.07 -5.06 -1.33
N CYS A 213 -1.43 -4.16 -0.45
CA CYS A 213 -0.83 -4.00 0.87
C CYS A 213 -1.92 -4.12 1.92
N ILE A 214 -1.68 -4.91 2.95
CA ILE A 214 -2.53 -4.96 4.14
C ILE A 214 -1.65 -4.77 5.38
N PRO A 215 -2.09 -4.04 6.40
CA PRO A 215 -1.31 -3.88 7.62
C PRO A 215 -1.37 -5.15 8.47
N ASP A 216 -0.29 -5.42 9.21
CA ASP A 216 -0.26 -6.38 10.31
C ASP A 216 0.08 -5.66 11.62
N ASP A 217 0.37 -6.37 12.70
CA ASP A 217 0.54 -5.84 14.04
C ASP A 217 1.68 -4.81 14.15
N HIS A 218 2.82 -5.06 13.54
CA HIS A 218 3.94 -4.12 13.54
C HIS A 218 3.65 -2.83 12.79
N ASP A 219 2.86 -2.87 11.71
CA ASP A 219 2.41 -1.66 11.01
C ASP A 219 1.49 -0.82 11.90
N ILE A 220 0.63 -1.49 12.68
CA ILE A 220 -0.26 -0.85 13.66
C ILE A 220 0.52 -0.29 14.87
N GLY A 221 1.80 -0.61 14.96
CA GLY A 221 2.71 -0.04 15.95
C GLY A 221 2.91 -0.85 17.22
N GLN A 222 2.66 -2.14 17.19
CA GLN A 222 2.87 -3.07 18.30
C GLN A 222 3.30 -4.44 17.81
N SER A 223 3.88 -5.26 18.67
CA SER A 223 4.45 -6.55 18.30
C SER A 223 3.49 -7.73 18.41
N ASN A 224 2.30 -7.54 18.92
CA ASN A 224 1.24 -8.56 18.95
C ASN A 224 -0.10 -7.84 19.00
N LEU A 225 -0.94 -8.07 18.02
CA LEU A 225 -2.29 -7.52 17.96
C LEU A 225 -3.30 -8.67 17.82
N TRP A 226 -4.11 -8.86 18.85
CA TRP A 226 -5.33 -9.66 18.78
C TRP A 226 -6.54 -8.76 18.87
N GLY A 227 -6.64 -7.71 18.28
CA GLY A 227 -7.65 -6.67 18.19
C GLY A 227 -8.93 -6.80 19.03
N GLU A 228 -9.40 -7.98 19.32
CA GLU A 228 -10.58 -8.32 20.11
C GLU A 228 -11.77 -7.39 19.87
N ASN A 229 -12.07 -7.14 18.60
CA ASN A 229 -13.11 -6.20 18.16
C ASN A 229 -12.90 -4.74 18.65
N GLY A 230 -11.66 -4.27 18.78
CA GLY A 230 -11.32 -2.89 19.11
C GLY A 230 -11.04 -2.64 20.59
N VAL A 231 -10.74 -3.66 21.38
CA VAL A 231 -10.39 -3.53 22.79
C VAL A 231 -9.06 -2.79 22.95
N GLU A 232 -9.00 -1.90 23.91
CA GLU A 232 -7.78 -1.16 24.26
C GLU A 232 -6.89 -1.99 25.18
N GLU A 233 -5.59 -2.00 24.88
CA GLU A 233 -4.63 -2.56 25.81
C GLU A 233 -4.34 -1.57 26.96
N GLY A 234 -4.28 -2.08 28.19
CA GLY A 234 -3.84 -1.28 29.32
C GLY A 234 -2.37 -0.86 29.18
N HIS A 235 -2.11 0.43 29.36
CA HIS A 235 -0.76 1.00 29.28
C HIS A 235 0.26 0.22 30.13
N GLY A 236 1.44 -0.01 29.54
CA GLY A 236 2.60 -0.59 30.22
C GLY A 236 2.87 -2.07 29.94
N GLN A 237 2.08 -2.72 29.09
CA GLN A 237 2.28 -4.13 28.73
C GLN A 237 2.98 -4.33 27.37
N GLY A 238 3.27 -3.24 26.63
CA GLY A 238 4.05 -3.28 25.40
C GLY A 238 3.47 -4.16 24.29
N GLY A 239 2.14 -4.22 24.19
CA GLY A 239 1.45 -5.09 23.22
C GLY A 239 1.28 -6.54 23.71
N ALA A 240 1.79 -6.91 24.87
CA ALA A 240 1.79 -8.30 25.34
C ALA A 240 0.39 -8.89 25.61
N ARG A 241 -0.64 -8.04 25.75
CA ARG A 241 -2.03 -8.46 25.97
C ARG A 241 -2.91 -8.39 24.72
N GLY A 242 -2.35 -7.97 23.59
CA GLY A 242 -2.99 -8.08 22.31
C GLY A 242 -3.99 -6.98 21.93
N GLY A 243 -4.53 -6.20 22.86
CA GLY A 243 -5.43 -5.07 22.57
C GLY A 243 -4.70 -3.92 21.88
N TYR A 244 -5.46 -2.92 21.41
CA TYR A 244 -4.88 -1.76 20.72
C TYR A 244 -4.13 -0.84 21.67
N PHE A 245 -2.85 -0.65 21.42
CA PHE A 245 -1.98 0.24 22.17
C PHE A 245 -2.14 1.72 21.76
N TRP A 246 -2.31 1.96 20.43
CA TRP A 246 -2.38 3.29 19.86
C TRP A 246 -3.81 3.79 19.68
N SER A 247 -3.94 5.07 19.42
CA SER A 247 -5.24 5.70 19.18
C SER A 247 -5.93 5.14 17.94
N PRO A 248 -7.28 5.11 17.89
CA PRO A 248 -8.02 4.73 16.69
C PRO A 248 -7.67 5.59 15.48
N GLU A 249 -7.32 6.86 15.68
CA GLU A 249 -6.92 7.75 14.61
C GLU A 249 -5.64 7.30 13.93
N TYR A 250 -4.63 6.93 14.71
CA TYR A 250 -3.38 6.36 14.20
C TYR A 250 -3.62 5.05 13.45
N VAL A 251 -4.32 4.11 14.06
CA VAL A 251 -4.64 2.80 13.47
C VAL A 251 -5.36 2.95 12.12
N ASN A 252 -6.37 3.83 12.08
CA ASN A 252 -7.11 4.10 10.85
C ASN A 252 -6.28 4.82 9.80
N SER A 253 -5.31 5.63 10.21
CA SER A 253 -4.39 6.28 9.25
C SER A 253 -3.43 5.28 8.61
N VAL A 254 -2.90 4.33 9.40
CA VAL A 254 -2.09 3.21 8.89
C VAL A 254 -2.90 2.38 7.90
N GLN A 255 -4.11 1.96 8.28
CA GLN A 255 -4.99 1.22 7.38
C GLN A 255 -5.26 2.02 6.09
N ASN A 256 -5.63 3.29 6.20
CA ASN A 256 -5.92 4.12 5.04
C ASN A 256 -4.71 4.23 4.09
N ALA A 257 -3.50 4.44 4.63
CA ALA A 257 -2.30 4.53 3.83
C ALA A 257 -2.04 3.25 3.02
N GLN A 258 -2.28 2.09 3.62
CA GLN A 258 -1.97 0.80 3.01
C GLN A 258 -3.11 0.21 2.16
N THR A 259 -4.37 0.58 2.40
CA THR A 259 -5.51 -0.11 1.77
C THR A 259 -6.42 0.77 0.91
N TRP A 260 -6.29 2.10 0.93
CA TRP A 260 -7.25 2.95 0.21
C TRP A 260 -7.27 2.69 -1.31
N HIS A 261 -6.14 2.38 -1.91
CA HIS A 261 -6.01 2.06 -3.35
C HIS A 261 -6.57 0.68 -3.72
N LEU A 262 -6.94 -0.13 -2.77
CA LEU A 262 -7.59 -1.43 -2.98
C LEU A 262 -9.10 -1.24 -3.29
N PRO A 263 -9.80 -2.27 -3.79
CA PRO A 263 -11.26 -2.21 -3.94
C PRO A 263 -11.95 -1.76 -2.66
N ASP A 264 -13.18 -1.26 -2.76
CA ASP A 264 -13.91 -0.83 -1.56
C ASP A 264 -14.07 -2.00 -0.57
N ALA A 265 -14.02 -1.70 0.73
CA ALA A 265 -14.22 -2.71 1.76
C ALA A 265 -15.59 -3.40 1.59
N PHE A 266 -15.65 -4.71 1.77
CA PHE A 266 -16.91 -5.45 1.69
C PHE A 266 -17.90 -4.99 2.75
N ASP A 267 -17.42 -4.74 3.97
CA ASP A 267 -18.18 -4.09 5.04
C ASP A 267 -17.31 -3.00 5.69
N PRO A 268 -17.65 -1.73 5.50
CA PRO A 268 -16.91 -0.62 6.09
C PRO A 268 -17.28 -0.35 7.55
N THR A 269 -18.15 -1.17 8.17
CA THR A 269 -18.59 -0.97 9.56
C THR A 269 -17.40 -1.06 10.52
N PRO A 270 -17.09 0.00 11.29
CA PRO A 270 -15.95 -0.04 12.18
C PRO A 270 -16.22 -0.92 13.41
N LEU A 271 -15.16 -1.45 13.97
CA LEU A 271 -15.15 -2.08 15.29
C LEU A 271 -15.43 -1.06 16.41
N LYS A 272 -15.38 -1.52 17.67
CA LYS A 272 -15.39 -0.64 18.83
C LYS A 272 -14.33 0.48 18.69
N ARG A 273 -14.59 1.60 19.28
CA ARG A 273 -13.76 2.81 19.25
C ARG A 273 -13.61 3.44 17.86
N GLY A 274 -14.37 2.99 16.86
CA GLY A 274 -14.28 3.51 15.49
C GLY A 274 -13.07 3.00 14.70
N ILE A 275 -12.49 1.86 15.09
CA ILE A 275 -11.37 1.24 14.39
C ILE A 275 -11.89 0.53 13.14
N GLY A 276 -11.37 0.88 11.97
CA GLY A 276 -11.67 0.20 10.72
C GLY A 276 -11.01 -1.17 10.62
N VAL A 277 -11.66 -2.10 9.91
CA VAL A 277 -11.09 -3.36 9.47
C VAL A 277 -11.29 -3.46 7.98
N TYR A 278 -10.29 -3.95 7.29
CA TYR A 278 -10.35 -4.03 5.84
C TYR A 278 -10.40 -5.49 5.38
N TYR A 279 -11.43 -5.82 4.64
CA TYR A 279 -11.49 -7.04 3.85
C TYR A 279 -12.32 -6.81 2.59
N THR A 280 -11.92 -7.46 1.52
CA THR A 280 -12.55 -7.30 0.21
C THR A 280 -12.22 -8.49 -0.68
N HIS A 281 -12.68 -8.43 -1.92
CA HIS A 281 -12.20 -9.29 -2.99
C HIS A 281 -11.58 -8.44 -4.11
N LEU A 282 -10.59 -9.01 -4.77
CA LEU A 282 -9.95 -8.47 -5.96
C LEU A 282 -10.02 -9.54 -7.05
N ARG A 283 -10.29 -9.15 -8.28
CA ARG A 283 -10.16 -10.01 -9.45
C ARG A 283 -8.95 -9.56 -10.25
N GLU A 284 -8.08 -10.51 -10.58
CA GLU A 284 -6.94 -10.34 -11.46
C GLU A 284 -7.00 -11.40 -12.56
N GLY A 285 -7.21 -10.98 -13.78
CA GLY A 285 -7.50 -11.91 -14.87
C GLY A 285 -8.80 -12.68 -14.64
N ARG A 286 -8.69 -14.00 -14.53
CA ARG A 286 -9.81 -14.91 -14.26
C ARG A 286 -9.84 -15.39 -12.81
N GLU A 287 -8.89 -14.95 -11.99
CA GLU A 287 -8.72 -15.40 -10.62
C GLU A 287 -9.37 -14.42 -9.64
N GLY A 288 -10.06 -14.96 -8.63
CA GLY A 288 -10.60 -14.18 -7.51
C GLY A 288 -9.73 -14.33 -6.28
N LEU A 289 -9.35 -13.23 -5.68
CA LEU A 289 -8.52 -13.14 -4.48
C LEU A 289 -9.35 -12.60 -3.32
N ALA A 290 -9.43 -13.33 -2.21
CA ALA A 290 -9.93 -12.78 -0.95
C ALA A 290 -8.78 -12.06 -0.24
N VAL A 291 -8.95 -10.77 0.01
CA VAL A 291 -8.01 -9.94 0.76
C VAL A 291 -8.59 -9.73 2.15
N ILE A 292 -7.92 -10.24 3.18
CA ILE A 292 -8.45 -10.27 4.54
C ILE A 292 -7.38 -9.80 5.52
N GLU A 293 -7.69 -8.73 6.23
CA GLU A 293 -6.94 -8.28 7.40
C GLU A 293 -7.51 -8.95 8.64
N CYS A 294 -6.78 -9.89 9.25
CA CYS A 294 -7.32 -10.74 10.32
C CYS A 294 -6.94 -10.30 11.75
N CYS A 295 -5.74 -9.76 11.96
CA CYS A 295 -5.23 -9.46 13.31
C CYS A 295 -6.10 -8.48 14.09
N LYS A 296 -6.78 -7.54 13.46
CA LYS A 296 -7.65 -6.55 14.10
C LYS A 296 -8.92 -7.11 14.75
N ILE A 297 -9.37 -8.27 14.32
CA ILE A 297 -10.57 -8.93 14.84
C ILE A 297 -10.27 -10.21 15.59
N GLN A 298 -9.07 -10.73 15.48
CA GLN A 298 -8.65 -11.96 16.12
C GLN A 298 -8.72 -11.84 17.64
N THR A 299 -9.19 -12.90 18.31
CA THR A 299 -9.14 -13.06 19.77
C THR A 299 -7.95 -13.92 20.14
N GLY A 300 -7.25 -13.57 21.24
CA GLY A 300 -6.11 -14.32 21.77
C GLY A 300 -6.49 -15.61 22.46
#